data_491338a7e44ac3dd03222eb13442dfc8
#
_entry.id   491338a7e44ac3dd03222eb13442dfc8
#
_cell.length_a   1.000
_cell.length_b   1.000
_cell.length_c   1.000
_cell.angle_alpha   90.00
_cell.angle_beta   90.00
_cell.angle_gamma   90.00
#
_symmetry.space_group_name_H-M   'P 1'
#
loop_
_entity.id
_entity.type
_entity.pdbx_description
1 polymer ?
#
loop_
_entity_poly.entity_id
_entity_poly.type
_entity_poly.pdbx_seq_one_letter_code
_entity_poly.pdbx_strand_id
1 'polypeptide(L)'
;MSIMERGGGIVSTVKATRACNFIQLRSKAEGFLKQMSAMGVTTVEGKSGYGLDKETELLQLRVMRSLNNDEHKRVDGVSTFLGAHAVPAEYNGQTDEYVDYIIREVMPVVVHNNLAEFCDVFCEQGVFSIEQSRRLLLAAKEMGLALKLHADEIVP
;
A
#
# COMPACT_ATOMS: atom_id res chain seq x y z
N MET A 1 -0.62 -26.82 6.57
CA MET A 1 -0.37 -25.96 5.38
C MET A 1 -1.16 -24.68 5.53
N SER A 2 -0.47 -23.57 5.68
CA SER A 2 -1.12 -22.24 5.76
C SER A 2 -1.67 -21.82 4.39
N ILE A 3 -2.55 -20.82 4.36
CA ILE A 3 -3.08 -20.24 3.10
C ILE A 3 -1.94 -19.69 2.25
N MET A 4 -0.89 -19.16 2.86
CA MET A 4 0.33 -18.68 2.19
C MET A 4 1.08 -19.78 1.45
N GLU A 5 1.21 -20.99 2.03
CA GLU A 5 1.89 -22.14 1.40
C GLU A 5 1.15 -22.67 0.16
N ARG A 6 -0.14 -22.36 0.02
CA ARG A 6 -0.97 -22.73 -1.15
C ARG A 6 -0.98 -21.67 -2.25
N GLY A 7 -0.11 -20.65 -2.16
CA GLY A 7 -0.06 -19.56 -3.14
C GLY A 7 -1.24 -18.57 -3.05
N GLY A 8 -1.98 -18.59 -1.92
CA GLY A 8 -3.02 -17.63 -1.61
C GLY A 8 -2.49 -16.42 -0.83
N GLY A 9 -3.36 -15.47 -0.49
CA GLY A 9 -3.01 -14.28 0.27
C GLY A 9 -2.33 -13.18 -0.56
N ILE A 10 -1.42 -12.44 0.06
CA ILE A 10 -0.78 -11.24 -0.52
C ILE A 10 -0.09 -11.55 -1.85
N VAL A 11 0.62 -12.68 -1.97
CA VAL A 11 1.40 -13.04 -3.18
C VAL A 11 0.53 -13.17 -4.42
N SER A 12 -0.64 -13.82 -4.31
CA SER A 12 -1.55 -13.97 -5.45
C SER A 12 -2.14 -12.62 -5.88
N THR A 13 -2.47 -11.76 -4.91
CA THR A 13 -3.01 -10.44 -5.16
C THR A 13 -1.94 -9.53 -5.80
N VAL A 14 -0.69 -9.58 -5.33
CA VAL A 14 0.44 -8.85 -5.93
C VAL A 14 0.60 -9.21 -7.40
N LYS A 15 0.62 -10.52 -7.74
CA LYS A 15 0.72 -10.96 -9.13
C LYS A 15 -0.42 -10.42 -10.00
N ALA A 16 -1.65 -10.47 -9.50
CA ALA A 16 -2.82 -9.96 -10.21
C ALA A 16 -2.77 -8.43 -10.38
N THR A 17 -2.33 -7.70 -9.35
CA THR A 17 -2.23 -6.24 -9.37
C THR A 17 -1.15 -5.77 -10.35
N ARG A 18 0.04 -6.40 -10.33
CA ARG A 18 1.13 -6.13 -11.27
C ARG A 18 0.74 -6.37 -12.73
N ALA A 19 -0.19 -7.28 -13.00
CA ALA A 19 -0.70 -7.55 -14.34
C ALA A 19 -1.75 -6.53 -14.84
N CYS A 20 -2.25 -5.65 -13.96
CA CYS A 20 -3.27 -4.67 -14.31
C CYS A 20 -2.67 -3.34 -14.78
N ASN A 21 -3.36 -2.69 -15.70
CA ASN A 21 -3.08 -1.30 -16.07
C ASN A 21 -3.96 -0.31 -15.25
N PHE A 22 -3.69 0.99 -15.42
CA PHE A 22 -4.40 2.07 -14.75
C PHE A 22 -5.92 1.99 -14.92
N ILE A 23 -6.40 1.76 -16.15
CA ILE A 23 -7.83 1.75 -16.47
C ILE A 23 -8.53 0.60 -15.76
N GLN A 24 -7.93 -0.57 -15.74
CA GLN A 24 -8.47 -1.76 -15.09
C GLN A 24 -8.56 -1.58 -13.56
N LEU A 25 -7.50 -1.09 -12.93
CA LEU A 25 -7.50 -0.83 -11.48
C LEU A 25 -8.50 0.26 -11.11
N ARG A 26 -8.55 1.36 -11.88
CA ARG A 26 -9.50 2.46 -11.65
C ARG A 26 -10.94 1.99 -11.76
N SER A 27 -11.29 1.27 -12.82
CA SER A 27 -12.66 0.76 -13.03
C SER A 27 -13.09 -0.19 -11.91
N LYS A 28 -12.19 -1.08 -11.47
CA LYS A 28 -12.46 -1.99 -10.36
C LYS A 28 -12.69 -1.23 -9.04
N ALA A 29 -11.82 -0.29 -8.71
CA ALA A 29 -11.92 0.51 -7.51
C ALA A 29 -13.18 1.39 -7.50
N GLU A 30 -13.53 2.01 -8.63
CA GLU A 30 -14.77 2.76 -8.79
C GLU A 30 -16.01 1.90 -8.55
N GLY A 31 -16.00 0.66 -9.02
CA GLY A 31 -17.09 -0.30 -8.74
C GLY A 31 -17.28 -0.57 -7.25
N PHE A 32 -16.19 -0.74 -6.50
CA PHE A 32 -16.25 -0.90 -5.05
C PHE A 32 -16.74 0.37 -4.34
N LEU A 33 -16.24 1.54 -4.73
CA LEU A 33 -16.68 2.82 -4.14
C LEU A 33 -18.18 3.07 -4.37
N LYS A 34 -18.71 2.70 -5.54
CA LYS A 34 -20.15 2.75 -5.81
C LYS A 34 -20.96 1.86 -4.87
N GLN A 35 -20.51 0.63 -4.63
CA GLN A 35 -21.16 -0.29 -3.70
C GLN A 35 -21.09 0.23 -2.25
N MET A 36 -19.92 0.69 -1.81
CA MET A 36 -19.73 1.26 -0.48
C MET A 36 -20.63 2.49 -0.27
N SER A 37 -20.70 3.40 -1.26
CA SER A 37 -21.58 4.55 -1.22
C SER A 37 -23.06 4.16 -1.09
N ALA A 38 -23.48 3.11 -1.78
CA ALA A 38 -24.86 2.60 -1.69
C ALA A 38 -25.18 2.04 -0.30
N MET A 39 -24.17 1.64 0.48
CA MET A 39 -24.29 1.22 1.87
C MET A 39 -24.12 2.36 2.88
N GLY A 40 -24.02 3.61 2.42
CA GLY A 40 -23.89 4.79 3.27
C GLY A 40 -22.47 5.18 3.66
N VAL A 41 -21.44 4.55 3.07
CA VAL A 41 -20.04 4.94 3.32
C VAL A 41 -19.75 6.25 2.60
N THR A 42 -19.23 7.23 3.32
CA THR A 42 -18.89 8.57 2.82
C THR A 42 -17.40 8.80 2.70
N THR A 43 -16.60 8.07 3.47
CA THR A 43 -15.13 8.19 3.47
C THR A 43 -14.49 6.81 3.59
N VAL A 44 -13.43 6.58 2.82
CA VAL A 44 -12.64 5.34 2.88
C VAL A 44 -11.16 5.65 2.94
N GLU A 45 -10.41 4.77 3.58
CA GLU A 45 -8.97 4.73 3.44
C GLU A 45 -8.62 3.74 2.32
N GLY A 46 -7.86 4.23 1.33
CA GLY A 46 -7.26 3.40 0.29
C GLY A 46 -5.78 3.17 0.58
N LYS A 47 -5.38 1.91 0.76
CA LYS A 47 -3.97 1.55 0.96
C LYS A 47 -3.40 0.95 -0.33
N SER A 48 -2.15 1.30 -0.68
CA SER A 48 -1.35 0.53 -1.62
C SER A 48 -0.85 -0.78 -0.96
N GLY A 49 0.26 -1.36 -1.40
CA GLY A 49 0.83 -2.53 -0.73
C GLY A 49 0.56 -3.86 -1.44
N TYR A 50 0.02 -3.80 -2.63
CA TYR A 50 -0.16 -4.97 -3.49
C TYR A 50 0.63 -4.88 -4.80
N GLY A 51 1.57 -3.94 -4.89
CA GLY A 51 2.56 -3.86 -5.94
C GLY A 51 3.90 -4.41 -5.50
N LEU A 52 4.37 -3.93 -4.36
CA LEU A 52 5.67 -4.23 -3.76
C LEU A 52 6.86 -3.89 -4.68
N ASP A 53 6.60 -3.12 -5.73
CA ASP A 53 7.55 -2.47 -6.60
C ASP A 53 7.15 -1.02 -6.83
N LYS A 54 8.11 -0.19 -7.25
CA LYS A 54 7.90 1.26 -7.43
C LYS A 54 6.76 1.57 -8.39
N GLU A 55 6.73 0.92 -9.53
CA GLU A 55 5.79 1.24 -10.60
C GLU A 55 4.36 0.92 -10.19
N THR A 56 4.15 -0.28 -9.61
CA THR A 56 2.82 -0.75 -9.25
C THR A 56 2.30 -0.06 -7.98
N GLU A 57 3.15 0.23 -6.99
CA GLU A 57 2.77 1.02 -5.82
C GLU A 57 2.32 2.44 -6.22
N LEU A 58 3.09 3.11 -7.06
CA LEU A 58 2.71 4.43 -7.58
C LEU A 58 1.47 4.37 -8.46
N LEU A 59 1.27 3.29 -9.23
CA LEU A 59 0.07 3.09 -10.04
C LEU A 59 -1.18 3.01 -9.16
N GLN A 60 -1.16 2.24 -8.07
CA GLN A 60 -2.28 2.14 -7.12
C GLN A 60 -2.62 3.50 -6.51
N LEU A 61 -1.62 4.22 -6.01
CA LEU A 61 -1.81 5.55 -5.42
C LEU A 61 -2.33 6.58 -6.43
N ARG A 62 -1.86 6.54 -7.68
CA ARG A 62 -2.38 7.39 -8.77
C ARG A 62 -3.84 7.09 -9.10
N VAL A 63 -4.24 5.83 -9.05
CA VAL A 63 -5.64 5.42 -9.21
C VAL A 63 -6.50 6.02 -8.11
N MET A 64 -6.10 5.90 -6.84
CA MET A 64 -6.81 6.47 -5.69
C MET A 64 -6.95 7.99 -5.83
N ARG A 65 -5.86 8.69 -6.16
CA ARG A 65 -5.87 10.13 -6.40
C ARG A 65 -6.81 10.52 -7.55
N SER A 66 -6.80 9.77 -8.63
CA SER A 66 -7.70 10.01 -9.79
C SER A 66 -9.17 9.88 -9.41
N LEU A 67 -9.51 8.90 -8.56
CA LEU A 67 -10.87 8.70 -8.06
C LEU A 67 -11.28 9.80 -7.07
N ASN A 68 -10.34 10.22 -6.22
CA ASN A 68 -10.60 11.29 -5.25
C ASN A 68 -10.75 12.68 -5.89
N ASN A 69 -10.13 12.91 -7.03
CA ASN A 69 -10.24 14.15 -7.81
C ASN A 69 -11.41 14.14 -8.82
N ASP A 70 -12.17 13.07 -8.89
CA ASP A 70 -13.34 12.99 -9.76
C ASP A 70 -14.45 13.91 -9.23
N GLU A 71 -14.97 14.81 -10.07
CA GLU A 71 -16.03 15.75 -9.70
C GLU A 71 -17.35 15.05 -9.33
N HIS A 72 -17.53 13.83 -9.79
CA HIS A 72 -18.71 13.00 -9.51
C HIS A 72 -18.50 11.98 -8.41
N LYS A 73 -17.37 12.05 -7.68
CA LYS A 73 -17.09 11.14 -6.57
C LYS A 73 -18.20 11.22 -5.52
N ARG A 74 -18.53 10.06 -4.96
CA ARG A 74 -19.53 9.92 -3.89
C ARG A 74 -18.92 9.56 -2.55
N VAL A 75 -17.65 9.20 -2.56
CA VAL A 75 -16.88 8.76 -1.38
C VAL A 75 -15.57 9.50 -1.40
N ASP A 76 -15.22 10.13 -0.29
CA ASP A 76 -13.91 10.73 -0.10
C ASP A 76 -12.86 9.65 0.19
N GLY A 77 -11.72 9.74 -0.49
CA GLY A 77 -10.62 8.80 -0.34
C GLY A 77 -9.44 9.41 0.40
N VAL A 78 -8.95 8.73 1.42
CA VAL A 78 -7.69 9.05 2.09
C VAL A 78 -6.64 8.02 1.65
N SER A 79 -5.53 8.47 1.08
CA SER A 79 -4.51 7.57 0.54
C SER A 79 -3.43 7.26 1.55
N THR A 80 -3.11 5.98 1.71
CA THR A 80 -2.02 5.48 2.56
C THR A 80 -1.03 4.68 1.72
N PHE A 81 0.23 5.06 1.78
CA PHE A 81 1.33 4.29 1.19
C PHE A 81 1.70 3.13 2.10
N LEU A 82 1.55 1.90 1.62
CA LEU A 82 1.87 0.66 2.34
C LEU A 82 2.86 -0.22 1.54
N GLY A 83 3.94 0.37 1.02
CA GLY A 83 4.97 -0.40 0.30
C GLY A 83 5.61 -1.50 1.14
N ALA A 84 5.64 -1.34 2.47
CA ALA A 84 6.10 -2.35 3.41
C ALA A 84 4.96 -3.24 3.94
N HIS A 85 4.20 -3.85 3.03
CA HIS A 85 3.12 -4.79 3.36
C HIS A 85 3.60 -6.25 3.38
N ALA A 86 4.53 -6.59 2.51
CA ALA A 86 5.23 -7.87 2.48
C ALA A 86 6.59 -7.68 1.81
N VAL A 87 7.48 -8.66 1.96
CA VAL A 87 8.76 -8.69 1.24
C VAL A 87 8.52 -9.41 -0.09
N PRO A 88 8.74 -8.77 -1.23
CA PRO A 88 8.56 -9.42 -2.53
C PRO A 88 9.65 -10.46 -2.80
N ALA A 89 9.36 -11.40 -3.70
CA ALA A 89 10.27 -12.52 -4.00
C ALA A 89 11.66 -12.06 -4.44
N GLU A 90 11.74 -10.91 -5.11
CA GLU A 90 12.98 -10.29 -5.58
C GLU A 90 13.93 -9.89 -4.44
N TYR A 91 13.39 -9.70 -3.23
CA TYR A 91 14.13 -9.36 -2.00
C TYR A 91 14.06 -10.46 -0.93
N ASN A 92 13.77 -11.70 -1.32
CA ASN A 92 13.69 -12.82 -0.36
C ASN A 92 15.01 -12.98 0.41
N GLY A 93 14.93 -12.89 1.75
CA GLY A 93 16.09 -12.92 2.65
C GLY A 93 16.88 -11.58 2.72
N GLN A 94 16.41 -10.53 2.04
CA GLN A 94 17.06 -9.21 1.95
C GLN A 94 16.08 -8.10 2.37
N THR A 95 15.42 -8.29 3.52
CA THR A 95 14.38 -7.37 4.00
C THR A 95 14.93 -5.96 4.27
N ASP A 96 16.17 -5.83 4.75
CA ASP A 96 16.80 -4.54 4.99
C ASP A 96 17.06 -3.76 3.70
N GLU A 97 17.50 -4.44 2.65
CA GLU A 97 17.69 -3.86 1.32
C GLU A 97 16.35 -3.42 0.71
N TYR A 98 15.28 -4.18 0.96
CA TYR A 98 13.95 -3.79 0.53
C TYR A 98 13.44 -2.54 1.26
N VAL A 99 13.65 -2.45 2.57
CA VAL A 99 13.34 -1.23 3.34
C VAL A 99 14.13 -0.03 2.81
N ASP A 100 15.42 -0.20 2.54
CA ASP A 100 16.26 0.85 1.94
C ASP A 100 15.75 1.28 0.55
N TYR A 101 15.35 0.31 -0.28
CA TYR A 101 14.74 0.58 -1.58
C TYR A 101 13.45 1.41 -1.45
N ILE A 102 12.55 1.04 -0.51
CA ILE A 102 11.33 1.82 -0.26
C ILE A 102 11.67 3.26 0.13
N ILE A 103 12.59 3.43 1.07
CA ILE A 103 12.96 4.76 1.60
C ILE A 103 13.62 5.63 0.54
N ARG A 104 14.52 5.07 -0.27
CA ARG A 104 15.35 5.85 -1.21
C ARG A 104 14.72 6.03 -2.57
N GLU A 105 13.94 5.04 -3.04
CA GLU A 105 13.48 5.01 -4.42
C GLU A 105 11.97 5.24 -4.58
N VAL A 106 11.16 4.76 -3.64
CA VAL A 106 9.69 4.80 -3.78
C VAL A 106 9.09 5.98 -3.04
N MET A 107 9.37 6.08 -1.75
CA MET A 107 8.77 7.08 -0.86
C MET A 107 9.00 8.53 -1.30
N PRO A 108 10.21 8.94 -1.77
CA PRO A 108 10.41 10.30 -2.28
C PRO A 108 9.50 10.64 -3.45
N VAL A 109 9.19 9.68 -4.32
CA VAL A 109 8.29 9.89 -5.46
C VAL A 109 6.83 10.00 -5.00
N VAL A 110 6.43 9.21 -4.00
CA VAL A 110 5.11 9.32 -3.37
C VAL A 110 4.90 10.72 -2.79
N VAL A 111 5.86 11.20 -2.02
CA VAL A 111 5.82 12.53 -1.38
C VAL A 111 5.86 13.66 -2.41
N HIS A 112 6.84 13.63 -3.32
CA HIS A 112 7.01 14.68 -4.34
C HIS A 112 5.73 14.88 -5.17
N ASN A 113 5.01 13.80 -5.46
CA ASN A 113 3.78 13.86 -6.24
C ASN A 113 2.51 13.96 -5.37
N ASN A 114 2.61 14.12 -4.07
CA ASN A 114 1.47 14.18 -3.13
C ASN A 114 0.48 13.00 -3.34
N LEU A 115 0.99 11.77 -3.41
CA LEU A 115 0.17 10.59 -3.72
C LEU A 115 -0.44 9.94 -2.48
N ALA A 116 0.08 10.22 -1.29
CA ALA A 116 -0.42 9.68 -0.02
C ALA A 116 -0.29 10.70 1.10
N GLU A 117 -1.18 10.60 2.08
CA GLU A 117 -1.18 11.39 3.32
C GLU A 117 -0.50 10.63 4.46
N PHE A 118 -0.55 9.32 4.40
CA PHE A 118 -0.04 8.41 5.43
C PHE A 118 0.96 7.42 4.84
N CYS A 119 1.89 6.99 5.70
CA CYS A 119 2.73 5.81 5.48
C CYS A 119 2.42 4.76 6.54
N ASP A 120 2.30 3.52 6.13
CA ASP A 120 1.98 2.38 6.97
C ASP A 120 3.00 1.26 6.77
N VAL A 121 3.18 0.39 7.75
CA VAL A 121 4.07 -0.76 7.70
C VAL A 121 3.44 -1.96 8.42
N PHE A 122 3.65 -3.16 7.89
CA PHE A 122 3.22 -4.40 8.51
C PHE A 122 4.33 -4.94 9.43
N CYS A 123 4.30 -4.48 10.69
CA CYS A 123 5.25 -4.84 11.72
C CYS A 123 4.82 -6.14 12.40
N GLU A 124 5.26 -7.27 11.86
CA GLU A 124 4.89 -8.58 12.35
C GLU A 124 6.05 -9.57 12.30
N GLN A 125 6.00 -10.58 13.16
CA GLN A 125 7.00 -11.64 13.15
C GLN A 125 7.01 -12.35 11.78
N GLY A 126 8.17 -12.39 11.15
CA GLY A 126 8.34 -12.99 9.81
C GLY A 126 8.02 -12.07 8.65
N VAL A 127 7.65 -10.80 8.88
CA VAL A 127 7.44 -9.78 7.84
C VAL A 127 8.46 -8.66 8.03
N PHE A 128 8.13 -7.58 8.76
CA PHE A 128 9.08 -6.52 9.08
C PHE A 128 9.27 -6.46 10.60
N SER A 129 10.53 -6.42 11.02
CA SER A 129 10.91 -6.29 12.43
C SER A 129 10.57 -4.90 12.97
N ILE A 130 10.57 -4.76 14.30
CA ILE A 130 10.37 -3.47 14.98
C ILE A 130 11.41 -2.43 14.52
N GLU A 131 12.68 -2.83 14.35
CA GLU A 131 13.75 -1.92 13.90
C GLU A 131 13.57 -1.49 12.45
N GLN A 132 13.20 -2.40 11.57
CA GLN A 132 12.90 -2.11 10.17
C GLN A 132 11.69 -1.18 10.04
N SER A 133 10.62 -1.46 10.78
CA SER A 133 9.41 -0.65 10.83
C SER A 133 9.70 0.75 11.37
N ARG A 134 10.47 0.86 12.45
CA ARG A 134 10.90 2.14 13.02
C ARG A 134 11.69 2.97 12.02
N ARG A 135 12.68 2.37 11.35
CA ARG A 135 13.52 3.02 10.34
C ARG A 135 12.68 3.59 9.20
N LEU A 136 11.75 2.79 8.67
CA LEU A 136 10.86 3.19 7.59
C LEU A 136 9.92 4.32 8.02
N LEU A 137 9.28 4.19 9.17
CA LEU A 137 8.32 5.19 9.66
C LEU A 137 9.01 6.51 10.04
N LEU A 138 10.22 6.49 10.59
CA LEU A 138 10.97 7.71 10.86
C LEU A 138 11.32 8.45 9.56
N ALA A 139 11.77 7.74 8.54
CA ALA A 139 12.02 8.33 7.22
C ALA A 139 10.73 8.92 6.61
N ALA A 140 9.60 8.23 6.74
CA ALA A 140 8.30 8.74 6.29
C ALA A 140 7.90 10.04 7.01
N LYS A 141 8.11 10.09 8.32
CA LYS A 141 7.86 11.28 9.15
C LYS A 141 8.72 12.47 8.73
N GLU A 142 10.02 12.24 8.50
CA GLU A 142 10.94 13.28 8.03
C GLU A 142 10.54 13.84 6.65
N MET A 143 9.92 13.02 5.82
CA MET A 143 9.38 13.42 4.53
C MET A 143 7.96 14.04 4.61
N GLY A 144 7.36 14.14 5.81
CA GLY A 144 6.09 14.83 6.05
C GLY A 144 4.84 13.94 5.97
N LEU A 145 4.98 12.61 5.88
CA LEU A 145 3.85 11.69 5.94
C LEU A 145 3.40 11.46 7.39
N ALA A 146 2.09 11.35 7.62
CA ALA A 146 1.54 10.86 8.87
C ALA A 146 1.73 9.33 8.96
N LEU A 147 1.85 8.80 10.17
CA LEU A 147 2.28 7.42 10.38
C LEU A 147 1.13 6.52 10.83
N LYS A 148 1.15 5.30 10.34
CA LYS A 148 0.31 4.18 10.76
C LYS A 148 1.15 2.93 10.98
N LEU A 149 0.59 1.96 11.69
CA LEU A 149 1.27 0.70 11.99
C LEU A 149 0.22 -0.43 12.01
N HIS A 150 0.49 -1.49 11.25
CA HIS A 150 -0.15 -2.80 11.44
C HIS A 150 0.72 -3.63 12.38
N ALA A 151 0.19 -4.04 13.50
CA ALA A 151 0.87 -4.88 14.49
C ALA A 151 -0.18 -5.68 15.27
N ASP A 152 0.27 -6.71 15.99
CA ASP A 152 -0.59 -7.56 16.82
C ASP A 152 -1.70 -8.29 16.03
N GLU A 153 -1.47 -8.57 14.73
CA GLU A 153 -2.40 -9.30 13.89
C GLU A 153 -2.13 -10.81 13.94
N ILE A 154 -0.87 -11.20 13.99
CA ILE A 154 -0.44 -12.60 13.98
C ILE A 154 0.05 -13.03 15.37
N VAL A 155 0.88 -12.21 16.00
CA VAL A 155 1.40 -12.42 17.35
C VAL A 155 1.31 -11.13 18.15
N PRO A 156 0.92 -11.22 19.47
CA PRO A 156 0.89 -10.06 20.34
C PRO A 156 2.30 -9.60 20.71
#